data_e5e16e9303d2b760c8dea6fe4a0b89c5
#
_entry.id   e5e16e9303d2b760c8dea6fe4a0b89c5
#
_cell.length_a   1.000
_cell.length_b   1.000
_cell.length_c   1.000
_cell.angle_alpha   90.00
_cell.angle_beta   90.00
_cell.angle_gamma   90.00
#
_symmetry.space_group_name_H-M   'P 1'
#
loop_
_entity.id
_entity.type
_entity.pdbx_description
1 polymer ?
#
loop_
_entity_poly.entity_id
_entity_poly.type
_entity_poly.pdbx_seq_one_letter_code
_entity_poly.pdbx_strand_id
1 'polypeptide(L)'
;TLDFRMSTTCLYSDIVLPTATWYEKDDMNTSDMHPFIHPLSKAADPAWEARSDWDIFKGIAKQFSKACDGHLGVEKDLVTLPTLHDTPAELAMPYGEVKAWWKGECGRTAPHMIEVERHYPDTYERFTSVGPLLDKQGNGGKGISWNTDDEIALLGELNYKKLEGPAKGRPNIESAIDAAEVILTLAPETNGAVAVKAWEALGEFTGIDHTHLAKPKQEEKI
;
A
#
# COMPACT_ATOMS: atom_id res chain seq x y z
N THR A 1 -3.33 -17.25 -14.04
CA THR A 1 -3.89 -15.98 -14.55
C THR A 1 -5.18 -15.64 -13.83
N LEU A 2 -5.37 -14.38 -13.48
CA LEU A 2 -6.62 -13.81 -12.97
C LEU A 2 -7.20 -12.95 -14.08
N ASP A 3 -8.42 -13.27 -14.55
CA ASP A 3 -9.06 -12.47 -15.62
C ASP A 3 -10.58 -12.66 -15.54
N PHE A 4 -11.31 -11.64 -15.98
CA PHE A 4 -12.78 -11.68 -16.05
C PHE A 4 -13.29 -12.29 -17.36
N ARG A 5 -12.41 -12.63 -18.27
CA ARG A 5 -12.71 -13.31 -19.54
C ARG A 5 -11.57 -14.24 -19.95
N MET A 6 -11.87 -15.21 -20.81
CA MET A 6 -10.85 -16.08 -21.39
C MET A 6 -10.00 -15.31 -22.41
N SER A 7 -8.96 -14.66 -21.93
CA SER A 7 -7.94 -14.02 -22.78
C SER A 7 -6.95 -15.04 -23.35
N THR A 8 -6.12 -14.62 -24.29
CA THR A 8 -5.04 -15.46 -24.81
C THR A 8 -4.10 -15.91 -23.69
N THR A 9 -3.83 -15.06 -22.73
CA THR A 9 -3.02 -15.42 -21.55
C THR A 9 -3.65 -16.55 -20.76
N CYS A 10 -4.97 -16.51 -20.56
CA CYS A 10 -5.69 -17.61 -19.88
C CYS A 10 -5.55 -18.94 -20.61
N LEU A 11 -5.58 -18.93 -21.95
CA LEU A 11 -5.45 -20.15 -22.75
C LEU A 11 -4.09 -20.84 -22.59
N TYR A 12 -3.07 -20.11 -22.19
CA TYR A 12 -1.72 -20.64 -21.95
C TYR A 12 -1.38 -20.81 -20.46
N SER A 13 -2.34 -20.57 -19.58
CA SER A 13 -2.15 -20.71 -18.14
C SER A 13 -2.59 -22.07 -17.63
N ASP A 14 -1.83 -22.65 -16.72
CA ASP A 14 -2.19 -23.91 -16.06
C ASP A 14 -3.38 -23.74 -15.10
N ILE A 15 -3.51 -22.55 -14.50
CA ILE A 15 -4.58 -22.20 -13.57
C ILE A 15 -5.16 -20.85 -13.96
N VAL A 16 -6.46 -20.81 -14.13
CA VAL A 16 -7.22 -19.56 -14.35
C VAL A 16 -8.21 -19.37 -13.22
N LEU A 17 -8.13 -18.19 -12.57
CA LEU A 17 -9.04 -17.78 -11.52
C LEU A 17 -9.97 -16.69 -12.07
N PRO A 18 -11.30 -16.93 -12.13
CA PRO A 18 -12.22 -15.94 -12.65
C PRO A 18 -12.34 -14.77 -11.69
N THR A 19 -12.13 -13.54 -12.21
CA THR A 19 -12.28 -12.31 -11.44
C THR A 19 -13.59 -11.62 -11.73
N ALA A 20 -14.12 -10.93 -10.71
CA ALA A 20 -15.25 -10.04 -10.84
C ALA A 20 -14.90 -8.83 -11.70
N THR A 21 -15.86 -8.37 -12.49
CA THR A 21 -15.74 -7.11 -13.25
C THR A 21 -15.93 -5.90 -12.35
N TRP A 22 -15.70 -4.69 -12.89
CA TRP A 22 -15.85 -3.44 -12.16
C TRP A 22 -17.24 -3.23 -11.54
N TYR A 23 -18.30 -3.75 -12.18
CA TYR A 23 -19.66 -3.67 -11.67
C TYR A 23 -20.01 -4.72 -10.63
N GLU A 24 -19.16 -5.71 -10.46
CA GLU A 24 -19.39 -6.89 -9.60
C GLU A 24 -18.54 -6.85 -8.32
N LYS A 25 -17.77 -5.78 -8.08
CA LYS A 25 -16.90 -5.64 -6.91
C LYS A 25 -16.93 -4.23 -6.34
N ASP A 26 -16.67 -4.12 -5.04
CA ASP A 26 -16.28 -2.86 -4.41
C ASP A 26 -14.79 -2.63 -4.63
N ASP A 27 -14.42 -1.41 -5.00
CA ASP A 27 -13.04 -1.05 -5.32
C ASP A 27 -12.82 0.46 -5.20
N MET A 28 -11.61 0.91 -5.46
CA MET A 28 -11.28 2.33 -5.61
C MET A 28 -10.48 2.55 -6.88
N ASN A 29 -10.68 3.71 -7.49
CA ASN A 29 -9.92 4.14 -8.65
C ASN A 29 -9.24 5.48 -8.39
N THR A 30 -8.00 5.57 -8.79
CA THR A 30 -7.20 6.79 -8.82
C THR A 30 -6.63 7.01 -10.21
N SER A 31 -6.23 8.23 -10.52
CA SER A 31 -5.61 8.56 -11.80
C SER A 31 -4.42 9.48 -11.56
N ASP A 32 -3.37 9.34 -12.35
CA ASP A 32 -2.22 10.24 -12.33
C ASP A 32 -2.57 11.66 -12.84
N MET A 33 -3.74 11.80 -13.45
CA MET A 33 -4.17 13.06 -14.07
C MET A 33 -4.91 14.01 -13.12
N HIS A 34 -5.31 13.54 -11.94
CA HIS A 34 -6.02 14.35 -10.95
C HIS A 34 -5.91 13.73 -9.55
N PRO A 35 -6.08 14.54 -8.48
CA PRO A 35 -5.96 14.07 -7.09
C PRO A 35 -7.23 13.40 -6.55
N PHE A 36 -8.24 13.16 -7.38
CA PHE A 36 -9.50 12.58 -6.92
C PHE A 36 -9.39 11.06 -6.75
N ILE A 37 -9.96 10.57 -5.65
CA ILE A 37 -10.14 9.16 -5.37
C ILE A 37 -11.63 8.85 -5.61
N HIS A 38 -11.89 7.85 -6.44
CA HIS A 38 -13.25 7.43 -6.80
C HIS A 38 -13.55 6.08 -6.16
N PRO A 39 -14.39 6.00 -5.11
CA PRO A 39 -14.92 4.73 -4.65
C PRO A 39 -15.88 4.16 -5.69
N LEU A 40 -15.77 2.88 -5.95
CA LEU A 40 -16.62 2.10 -6.82
C LEU A 40 -17.43 1.15 -5.96
N SER A 41 -18.74 1.26 -6.02
CA SER A 41 -19.67 0.36 -5.32
C SER A 41 -20.17 -0.72 -6.25
N LYS A 42 -20.23 -1.94 -5.76
CA LYS A 42 -20.79 -3.09 -6.45
C LYS A 42 -22.25 -2.82 -6.89
N ALA A 43 -22.54 -3.05 -8.15
CA ALA A 43 -23.88 -2.91 -8.73
C ALA A 43 -24.59 -4.26 -8.95
N ALA A 44 -23.84 -5.35 -9.06
CA ALA A 44 -24.33 -6.71 -9.24
C ALA A 44 -23.45 -7.71 -8.51
N ASP A 45 -23.98 -8.86 -8.17
CA ASP A 45 -23.16 -9.94 -7.62
C ASP A 45 -22.28 -10.57 -8.70
N PRO A 46 -21.05 -11.00 -8.35
CA PRO A 46 -20.18 -11.71 -9.28
C PRO A 46 -20.85 -12.95 -9.85
N ALA A 47 -20.68 -13.18 -11.15
CA ALA A 47 -21.23 -14.34 -11.81
C ALA A 47 -20.45 -15.60 -11.45
N TRP A 48 -21.15 -16.71 -11.26
CA TRP A 48 -20.60 -18.06 -10.98
C TRP A 48 -19.59 -18.06 -9.81
N GLU A 49 -18.38 -18.51 -10.06
CA GLU A 49 -17.29 -18.59 -9.07
C GLU A 49 -16.38 -17.36 -9.10
N ALA A 50 -16.72 -16.33 -9.87
CA ALA A 50 -15.93 -15.12 -9.93
C ALA A 50 -15.87 -14.42 -8.56
N ARG A 51 -14.69 -13.92 -8.23
CA ARG A 51 -14.43 -13.21 -6.97
C ARG A 51 -13.70 -11.91 -7.25
N SER A 52 -13.80 -10.96 -6.34
CA SER A 52 -12.98 -9.75 -6.39
C SER A 52 -11.50 -10.11 -6.29
N ASP A 53 -10.64 -9.25 -6.86
CA ASP A 53 -9.18 -9.41 -6.72
C ASP A 53 -8.79 -9.48 -5.24
N TRP A 54 -9.42 -8.65 -4.40
CA TRP A 54 -9.23 -8.68 -2.96
C TRP A 54 -9.47 -10.06 -2.37
N ASP A 55 -10.62 -10.66 -2.66
CA ASP A 55 -10.99 -11.98 -2.12
C ASP A 55 -10.09 -13.09 -2.66
N ILE A 56 -9.67 -12.99 -3.93
CA ILE A 56 -8.75 -13.95 -4.53
C ILE A 56 -7.40 -13.90 -3.80
N PHE A 57 -6.79 -12.71 -3.69
CA PHE A 57 -5.49 -12.56 -3.04
C PHE A 57 -5.55 -12.87 -1.54
N LYS A 58 -6.62 -12.48 -0.86
CA LYS A 58 -6.86 -12.86 0.54
C LYS A 58 -6.95 -14.39 0.70
N GLY A 59 -7.64 -15.05 -0.21
CA GLY A 59 -7.75 -16.51 -0.24
C GLY A 59 -6.40 -17.18 -0.47
N ILE A 60 -5.61 -16.68 -1.41
CA ILE A 60 -4.25 -17.16 -1.69
C ILE A 60 -3.37 -16.97 -0.44
N ALA A 61 -3.35 -15.78 0.14
CA ALA A 61 -2.58 -15.49 1.35
C ALA A 61 -2.93 -16.43 2.49
N LYS A 62 -4.23 -16.70 2.69
CA LYS A 62 -4.71 -17.62 3.72
C LYS A 62 -4.24 -19.06 3.51
N GLN A 63 -4.32 -19.56 2.29
CA GLN A 63 -3.87 -20.94 1.99
C GLN A 63 -2.35 -21.03 2.01
N PHE A 64 -1.66 -20.00 1.54
CA PHE A 64 -0.21 -19.94 1.59
C PHE A 64 0.31 -19.98 3.02
N SER A 65 -0.23 -19.14 3.94
CA SER A 65 0.14 -19.18 5.36
C SER A 65 -0.04 -20.56 5.99
N LYS A 66 -1.12 -21.26 5.64
CA LYS A 66 -1.33 -22.64 6.11
C LYS A 66 -0.31 -23.62 5.52
N ALA A 67 0.00 -23.48 4.23
CA ALA A 67 0.94 -24.37 3.55
C ALA A 67 2.39 -24.15 3.99
N CYS A 68 2.70 -22.97 4.51
CA CYS A 68 4.02 -22.66 5.04
C CYS A 68 4.34 -23.38 6.37
N ASP A 69 3.32 -23.80 7.10
CA ASP A 69 3.52 -24.43 8.41
C ASP A 69 4.40 -25.69 8.30
N GLY A 70 5.49 -25.68 9.06
CA GLY A 70 6.52 -26.73 9.02
C GLY A 70 7.44 -26.75 7.80
N HIS A 71 7.27 -25.83 6.83
CA HIS A 71 8.07 -25.75 5.60
C HIS A 71 8.82 -24.44 5.45
N LEU A 72 8.19 -23.32 5.73
CA LEU A 72 8.76 -21.98 5.66
C LEU A 72 8.51 -21.25 6.98
N GLY A 73 9.48 -20.47 7.41
CA GLY A 73 9.41 -19.68 8.64
C GLY A 73 9.61 -18.20 8.40
N VAL A 74 10.31 -17.57 9.31
CA VAL A 74 10.86 -16.23 9.12
C VAL A 74 12.22 -16.37 8.46
N GLU A 75 12.33 -15.88 7.25
CA GLU A 75 13.55 -15.99 6.45
C GLU A 75 14.13 -14.61 6.17
N LYS A 76 15.45 -14.54 6.14
CA LYS A 76 16.18 -13.33 5.80
C LYS A 76 16.57 -13.37 4.34
N ASP A 77 16.30 -12.27 3.65
CA ASP A 77 16.63 -12.13 2.24
C ASP A 77 17.32 -10.80 1.98
N LEU A 78 18.24 -10.80 1.04
CA LEU A 78 18.89 -9.57 0.58
C LEU A 78 18.13 -9.03 -0.60
N VAL A 79 17.56 -7.86 -0.43
CA VAL A 79 16.85 -7.16 -1.51
C VAL A 79 17.56 -5.87 -1.86
N THR A 80 17.60 -5.58 -3.15
CA THR A 80 18.08 -4.29 -3.64
C THR A 80 16.99 -3.26 -3.45
N LEU A 81 17.27 -2.23 -2.65
CA LEU A 81 16.41 -1.06 -2.64
C LEU A 81 16.50 -0.39 -4.00
N PRO A 82 15.37 -0.16 -4.67
CA PRO A 82 15.35 0.78 -5.77
C PRO A 82 15.82 2.14 -5.21
N THR A 83 16.63 2.73 -5.88
CA THR A 83 17.38 3.95 -5.70
C THR A 83 16.77 5.00 -4.78
N LEU A 84 17.57 5.66 -3.99
CA LEU A 84 17.22 6.87 -3.26
C LEU A 84 17.02 8.09 -4.18
N HIS A 85 17.27 7.93 -5.48
CA HIS A 85 17.16 8.99 -6.47
C HIS A 85 16.01 8.74 -7.43
N ASP A 86 15.20 9.75 -7.64
CA ASP A 86 14.07 9.72 -8.58
C ASP A 86 14.52 9.88 -10.05
N THR A 87 15.75 10.34 -10.28
CA THR A 87 16.24 10.59 -11.64
C THR A 87 17.28 9.57 -12.07
N PRO A 88 17.03 8.84 -13.18
CA PRO A 88 18.04 7.94 -13.75
C PRO A 88 19.38 8.59 -14.04
N ALA A 89 19.38 9.89 -14.37
CA ALA A 89 20.59 10.64 -14.64
C ALA A 89 21.48 10.82 -13.41
N GLU A 90 20.90 11.08 -12.25
CA GLU A 90 21.63 11.16 -10.97
C GLU A 90 22.28 9.85 -10.59
N LEU A 91 21.55 8.77 -10.85
CA LEU A 91 22.03 7.43 -10.59
C LEU A 91 23.13 6.98 -11.54
N ALA A 92 22.87 7.16 -12.83
CA ALA A 92 23.78 6.71 -13.86
C ALA A 92 25.07 7.55 -13.87
N MET A 93 24.98 8.82 -13.51
CA MET A 93 26.05 9.77 -13.75
C MET A 93 26.27 10.75 -12.59
N PRO A 94 26.42 10.32 -11.35
CA PRO A 94 26.85 11.23 -10.32
C PRO A 94 28.23 11.80 -10.72
N TYR A 95 28.31 13.10 -10.86
CA TYR A 95 29.51 13.80 -11.30
C TYR A 95 29.96 13.50 -12.76
N GLY A 96 29.04 13.08 -13.63
CA GLY A 96 29.34 12.79 -15.03
C GLY A 96 29.99 11.44 -15.31
N GLU A 97 30.04 10.54 -14.34
CA GLU A 97 30.61 9.21 -14.48
C GLU A 97 29.58 8.11 -14.20
N VAL A 98 29.57 7.09 -15.03
CA VAL A 98 28.78 5.87 -14.75
C VAL A 98 29.49 5.08 -13.67
N LYS A 99 28.78 4.84 -12.57
CA LYS A 99 29.30 4.06 -11.44
C LYS A 99 28.80 2.60 -11.47
N ALA A 100 29.69 1.70 -11.14
CA ALA A 100 29.37 0.28 -10.99
C ALA A 100 28.82 0.01 -9.59
N TRP A 101 27.52 0.20 -9.40
CA TRP A 101 26.88 0.02 -8.10
C TRP A 101 27.07 -1.39 -7.49
N TRP A 102 27.10 -2.42 -8.33
CA TRP A 102 27.36 -3.81 -7.89
C TRP A 102 28.79 -4.03 -7.37
N LYS A 103 29.68 -3.09 -7.62
CA LYS A 103 31.04 -3.04 -7.04
C LYS A 103 31.14 -2.12 -5.82
N GLY A 104 30.02 -1.51 -5.42
CA GLY A 104 30.01 -0.55 -4.31
C GLY A 104 30.57 0.83 -4.66
N GLU A 105 30.71 1.18 -5.95
CA GLU A 105 31.32 2.43 -6.38
C GLU A 105 30.42 3.66 -6.20
N CYS A 106 29.12 3.50 -6.00
CA CYS A 106 28.17 4.59 -5.91
C CYS A 106 27.88 5.09 -4.49
N GLY A 107 28.43 4.46 -3.47
CA GLY A 107 28.23 4.89 -2.09
C GLY A 107 26.76 4.99 -1.69
N ARG A 108 26.32 6.20 -1.30
CA ARG A 108 24.93 6.43 -0.84
C ARG A 108 23.92 6.55 -1.96
N THR A 109 24.36 6.75 -3.18
CA THR A 109 23.50 7.05 -4.35
C THR A 109 23.11 5.80 -5.12
N ALA A 110 23.79 4.69 -4.90
CA ALA A 110 23.48 3.42 -5.54
C ALA A 110 22.36 2.69 -4.82
N PRO A 111 21.71 1.75 -5.53
CA PRO A 111 20.83 0.81 -4.86
C PRO A 111 21.57 0.10 -3.75
N HIS A 112 21.06 0.20 -2.54
CA HIS A 112 21.61 -0.51 -1.40
C HIS A 112 20.97 -1.89 -1.30
N MET A 113 21.78 -2.86 -0.97
CA MET A 113 21.27 -4.14 -0.51
C MET A 113 20.86 -4.00 0.94
N ILE A 114 19.61 -4.33 1.24
CA ILE A 114 19.13 -4.40 2.62
C ILE A 114 18.67 -5.81 2.94
N GLU A 115 18.89 -6.21 4.18
CA GLU A 115 18.31 -7.44 4.71
C GLU A 115 16.87 -7.17 5.10
N VAL A 116 15.95 -7.97 4.58
CA VAL A 116 14.54 -7.96 4.96
C VAL A 116 14.15 -9.30 5.55
N GLU A 117 13.34 -9.28 6.58
CA GLU A 117 12.73 -10.49 7.11
C GLU A 117 11.41 -10.77 6.40
N ARG A 118 11.29 -11.97 5.83
CA ARG A 118 10.08 -12.48 5.20
C ARG A 118 9.39 -13.42 6.18
N HIS A 119 8.25 -13.00 6.66
CA HIS A 119 7.42 -13.76 7.60
C HIS A 119 6.37 -14.55 6.82
N TYR A 120 6.74 -15.67 6.23
CA TYR A 120 5.86 -16.47 5.38
C TYR A 120 4.62 -17.00 6.09
N PRO A 121 4.68 -17.54 7.33
CA PRO A 121 3.50 -17.98 8.05
C PRO A 121 2.48 -16.86 8.31
N ASP A 122 2.94 -15.62 8.49
CA ASP A 122 2.11 -14.47 8.83
C ASP A 122 1.55 -13.75 7.59
N THR A 123 1.70 -14.31 6.39
CA THR A 123 1.29 -13.66 5.14
C THR A 123 -0.19 -13.26 5.16
N TYR A 124 -1.07 -14.11 5.66
CA TYR A 124 -2.49 -13.81 5.77
C TYR A 124 -2.78 -12.68 6.75
N GLU A 125 -2.15 -12.71 7.92
CA GLU A 125 -2.30 -11.69 8.94
C GLU A 125 -1.83 -10.34 8.44
N ARG A 126 -0.71 -10.29 7.75
CA ARG A 126 -0.15 -9.08 7.13
C ARG A 126 -1.01 -8.55 6.00
N PHE A 127 -1.63 -9.44 5.23
CA PHE A 127 -2.55 -9.06 4.16
C PHE A 127 -3.83 -8.41 4.70
N THR A 128 -4.33 -8.88 5.84
CA THR A 128 -5.57 -8.40 6.48
C THR A 128 -5.36 -7.32 7.53
N SER A 129 -4.19 -6.69 7.56
CA SER A 129 -3.85 -5.65 8.52
C SER A 129 -3.00 -4.56 7.88
N VAL A 130 -2.97 -3.40 8.48
CA VAL A 130 -2.04 -2.34 8.11
C VAL A 130 -0.62 -2.76 8.51
N GLY A 131 0.33 -2.65 7.59
CA GLY A 131 1.68 -3.18 7.80
C GLY A 131 2.48 -2.50 8.90
N PRO A 132 3.51 -3.19 9.44
CA PRO A 132 4.31 -2.68 10.55
C PRO A 132 5.19 -1.48 10.21
N LEU A 133 5.36 -1.16 8.93
CA LEU A 133 6.07 0.05 8.52
C LEU A 133 5.35 1.32 8.94
N LEU A 134 4.02 1.25 9.07
CA LEU A 134 3.23 2.38 9.54
C LEU A 134 3.63 2.80 10.97
N ASP A 135 4.01 1.87 11.83
CA ASP A 135 4.50 2.16 13.18
C ASP A 135 5.87 2.83 13.19
N LYS A 136 6.73 2.43 12.26
CA LYS A 136 8.13 2.88 12.25
C LYS A 136 8.34 4.18 11.48
N GLN A 137 7.61 4.34 10.40
CA GLN A 137 7.81 5.44 9.45
C GLN A 137 6.60 6.35 9.32
N GLY A 138 5.45 5.95 9.87
CA GLY A 138 4.19 6.60 9.59
C GLY A 138 3.70 6.33 8.17
N ASN A 139 2.69 7.06 7.74
CA ASN A 139 2.24 7.09 6.37
C ASN A 139 3.08 8.08 5.56
N GLY A 140 3.22 7.87 4.27
CA GLY A 140 3.97 8.75 3.39
C GLY A 140 4.74 8.02 2.31
N GLY A 141 5.66 8.72 1.69
CA GLY A 141 6.52 8.18 0.64
C GLY A 141 7.63 9.14 0.24
N LYS A 142 8.59 8.67 -0.54
CA LYS A 142 9.69 9.48 -1.08
C LYS A 142 10.51 10.26 -0.04
N GLY A 143 10.68 9.68 1.15
CA GLY A 143 11.44 10.29 2.24
C GLY A 143 10.65 11.26 3.14
N ILE A 144 9.37 11.44 2.89
CA ILE A 144 8.46 12.23 3.71
C ILE A 144 7.50 11.27 4.39
N SER A 145 7.29 11.44 5.71
CA SER A 145 6.35 10.61 6.47
C SER A 145 5.72 11.39 7.62
N TRP A 146 4.56 10.93 8.06
CA TRP A 146 3.81 11.52 9.19
C TRP A 146 3.13 10.43 10.00
N ASN A 147 2.93 10.70 11.29
CA ASN A 147 2.24 9.79 12.20
C ASN A 147 0.73 9.78 11.93
N THR A 148 0.13 8.60 11.98
CA THR A 148 -1.29 8.35 11.72
C THR A 148 -2.00 7.60 12.85
N ASP A 149 -1.46 7.59 14.05
CA ASP A 149 -2.04 6.86 15.18
C ASP A 149 -3.42 7.39 15.55
N ASP A 150 -3.60 8.72 15.50
CA ASP A 150 -4.89 9.37 15.78
C ASP A 150 -5.95 8.98 14.76
N GLU A 151 -5.58 8.94 13.47
CA GLU A 151 -6.49 8.57 12.40
C GLU A 151 -6.89 7.09 12.47
N ILE A 152 -5.97 6.22 12.88
CA ILE A 152 -6.27 4.80 13.09
C ILE A 152 -7.20 4.62 14.29
N ALA A 153 -6.97 5.33 15.38
CA ALA A 153 -7.86 5.33 16.54
C ALA A 153 -9.25 5.84 16.17
N LEU A 154 -9.33 6.95 15.45
CA LEU A 154 -10.58 7.52 14.95
C LEU A 154 -11.35 6.56 14.02
N LEU A 155 -10.66 5.84 13.16
CA LEU A 155 -11.25 4.81 12.30
C LEU A 155 -11.95 3.73 13.14
N GLY A 156 -11.32 3.29 14.23
CA GLY A 156 -11.90 2.34 15.17
C GLY A 156 -13.18 2.86 15.83
N GLU A 157 -13.20 4.13 16.22
CA GLU A 157 -14.35 4.78 16.85
C GLU A 157 -15.52 4.99 15.88
N LEU A 158 -15.25 5.56 14.70
CA LEU A 158 -16.29 5.94 13.74
C LEU A 158 -16.97 4.74 13.09
N ASN A 159 -16.22 3.69 12.81
CA ASN A 159 -16.70 2.54 12.06
C ASN A 159 -16.94 1.32 12.95
N TYR A 160 -16.84 1.46 14.26
CA TYR A 160 -16.95 0.34 15.22
C TYR A 160 -16.00 -0.81 14.87
N LYS A 161 -14.90 -0.51 14.20
CA LYS A 161 -13.91 -1.51 13.83
C LYS A 161 -13.12 -1.92 15.05
N LYS A 162 -13.03 -3.20 15.24
CA LYS A 162 -12.18 -3.74 16.29
C LYS A 162 -10.72 -3.53 15.91
N LEU A 163 -10.00 -2.81 16.75
CA LEU A 163 -8.53 -2.66 16.65
C LEU A 163 -7.84 -3.91 17.25
N GLU A 164 -8.36 -5.08 16.92
CA GLU A 164 -7.92 -6.40 17.39
C GLU A 164 -7.33 -7.23 16.24
N GLY A 165 -6.89 -6.57 15.19
CA GLY A 165 -6.27 -7.24 14.08
C GLY A 165 -4.98 -7.97 14.47
N PRO A 166 -4.42 -8.77 13.56
CA PRO A 166 -3.19 -9.54 13.81
C PRO A 166 -2.02 -8.66 14.26
N ALA A 167 -1.96 -7.43 13.78
CA ALA A 167 -1.13 -6.39 14.36
C ALA A 167 -1.93 -5.69 15.45
N LYS A 168 -1.63 -5.98 16.71
CA LYS A 168 -2.32 -5.42 17.88
C LYS A 168 -2.46 -3.90 17.78
N GLY A 169 -3.69 -3.41 17.97
CA GLY A 169 -4.00 -1.98 17.85
C GLY A 169 -4.25 -1.51 16.41
N ARG A 170 -4.27 -2.42 15.43
CA ARG A 170 -4.53 -2.14 14.02
C ARG A 170 -5.90 -2.61 13.59
N PRO A 171 -6.55 -1.93 12.62
CA PRO A 171 -7.82 -2.39 12.10
C PRO A 171 -7.65 -3.72 11.38
N ASN A 172 -8.61 -4.62 11.59
CA ASN A 172 -8.72 -5.84 10.79
C ASN A 172 -9.41 -5.49 9.46
N ILE A 173 -8.73 -5.81 8.34
CA ILE A 173 -9.19 -5.51 6.98
C ILE A 173 -9.71 -6.81 6.36
N GLU A 174 -11.01 -7.05 6.47
CA GLU A 174 -11.62 -8.30 6.01
C GLU A 174 -12.19 -8.22 4.59
N SER A 175 -12.55 -7.02 4.14
CA SER A 175 -13.18 -6.79 2.84
C SER A 175 -12.51 -5.65 2.07
N ALA A 176 -12.82 -5.54 0.79
CA ALA A 176 -12.41 -4.41 -0.05
C ALA A 176 -12.96 -3.08 0.49
N ILE A 177 -14.15 -3.08 1.09
CA ILE A 177 -14.73 -1.89 1.73
C ILE A 177 -13.88 -1.46 2.92
N ASP A 178 -13.45 -2.39 3.77
CA ASP A 178 -12.56 -2.09 4.89
C ASP A 178 -11.23 -1.51 4.43
N ALA A 179 -10.67 -2.07 3.35
CA ALA A 179 -9.45 -1.53 2.74
C ALA A 179 -9.66 -0.10 2.22
N ALA A 180 -10.77 0.14 1.54
CA ALA A 180 -11.13 1.47 1.04
C ALA A 180 -11.27 2.49 2.18
N GLU A 181 -11.97 2.13 3.27
CA GLU A 181 -12.12 3.01 4.44
C GLU A 181 -10.78 3.36 5.09
N VAL A 182 -9.88 2.38 5.25
CA VAL A 182 -8.54 2.62 5.79
C VAL A 182 -7.76 3.57 4.87
N ILE A 183 -7.77 3.34 3.57
CA ILE A 183 -7.07 4.19 2.60
C ILE A 183 -7.64 5.61 2.64
N LEU A 184 -8.95 5.78 2.60
CA LEU A 184 -9.59 7.10 2.65
C LEU A 184 -9.31 7.86 3.96
N THR A 185 -9.21 7.13 5.07
CA THR A 185 -8.89 7.73 6.37
C THR A 185 -7.44 8.19 6.45
N LEU A 186 -6.52 7.49 5.82
CA LEU A 186 -5.08 7.76 5.88
C LEU A 186 -4.57 8.63 4.73
N ALA A 187 -5.37 8.87 3.70
CA ALA A 187 -4.96 9.63 2.53
C ALA A 187 -5.12 11.15 2.75
N PRO A 188 -4.08 11.96 2.46
CA PRO A 188 -4.17 13.41 2.59
C PRO A 188 -5.18 14.05 1.61
N GLU A 189 -5.53 13.37 0.54
CA GLU A 189 -6.53 13.81 -0.45
C GLU A 189 -7.96 13.79 0.10
N THR A 190 -8.22 12.95 1.08
CA THR A 190 -9.56 12.71 1.63
C THR A 190 -9.69 13.07 3.11
N ASN A 191 -8.58 13.23 3.82
CA ASN A 191 -8.55 13.59 5.23
C ASN A 191 -7.75 14.87 5.46
N GLY A 192 -8.45 15.95 5.81
CA GLY A 192 -7.84 17.25 6.02
C GLY A 192 -6.81 17.30 7.15
N ALA A 193 -7.00 16.54 8.23
CA ALA A 193 -6.02 16.44 9.30
C ALA A 193 -4.71 15.80 8.80
N VAL A 194 -4.84 14.73 8.03
CA VAL A 194 -3.68 14.08 7.39
C VAL A 194 -3.03 15.01 6.36
N ALA A 195 -3.81 15.79 5.61
CA ALA A 195 -3.26 16.76 4.67
C ALA A 195 -2.38 17.81 5.36
N VAL A 196 -2.76 18.28 6.55
CA VAL A 196 -1.91 19.20 7.34
C VAL A 196 -0.61 18.51 7.73
N LYS A 197 -0.67 17.32 8.33
CA LYS A 197 0.51 16.54 8.71
C LYS A 197 1.45 16.31 7.52
N ALA A 198 0.89 16.01 6.34
CA ALA A 198 1.67 15.80 5.13
C ALA A 198 2.38 17.08 4.67
N TRP A 199 1.71 18.23 4.71
CA TRP A 199 2.32 19.51 4.36
C TRP A 199 3.35 19.98 5.38
N GLU A 200 3.15 19.71 6.67
CA GLU A 200 4.15 19.96 7.73
C GLU A 200 5.42 19.11 7.47
N ALA A 201 5.25 17.82 7.23
CA ALA A 201 6.38 16.93 6.92
C ALA A 201 7.12 17.34 5.64
N LEU A 202 6.41 17.81 4.61
CA LEU A 202 7.03 18.38 3.43
C LEU A 202 7.79 19.66 3.75
N GLY A 203 7.24 20.50 4.63
CA GLY A 203 7.88 21.73 5.10
C GLY A 203 9.19 21.46 5.83
N GLU A 204 9.22 20.47 6.71
CA GLU A 204 10.44 20.03 7.39
C GLU A 204 11.50 19.53 6.39
N PHE A 205 11.08 18.79 5.37
CA PHE A 205 11.98 18.27 4.35
C PHE A 205 12.55 19.37 3.44
N THR A 206 11.72 20.35 3.03
CA THR A 206 12.10 21.40 2.08
C THR A 206 12.62 22.68 2.73
N GLY A 207 12.35 22.88 4.03
CA GLY A 207 12.59 24.13 4.72
C GLY A 207 11.58 25.24 4.40
N ILE A 208 10.45 24.93 3.75
CA ILE A 208 9.42 25.88 3.31
C ILE A 208 8.08 25.48 3.92
N ASP A 209 7.39 26.41 4.61
CA ASP A 209 6.03 26.15 5.13
C ASP A 209 5.01 26.08 4.00
N HIS A 210 4.42 24.89 3.83
CA HIS A 210 3.37 24.60 2.86
C HIS A 210 1.99 24.41 3.48
N THR A 211 1.84 24.54 4.80
CA THR A 211 0.60 24.23 5.54
C THR A 211 -0.57 25.10 5.11
N HIS A 212 -0.31 26.30 4.60
CA HIS A 212 -1.34 27.19 4.07
C HIS A 212 -2.14 26.56 2.91
N LEU A 213 -1.58 25.56 2.21
CA LEU A 213 -2.26 24.85 1.12
C LEU A 213 -3.34 23.88 1.62
N ALA A 214 -3.22 23.40 2.85
CA ALA A 214 -4.20 22.50 3.46
C ALA A 214 -5.31 23.22 4.25
N LYS A 215 -4.98 24.37 4.87
CA LYS A 215 -5.91 25.11 5.73
C LYS A 215 -7.25 25.47 5.09
N PRO A 216 -7.33 25.95 3.84
CA PRO A 216 -8.62 26.27 3.23
C PRO A 216 -9.56 25.07 3.13
N LYS A 217 -9.00 23.88 2.88
CA LYS A 217 -9.80 22.64 2.78
C LYS A 217 -10.37 22.18 4.12
N GLN A 218 -9.75 22.59 5.24
CA GLN A 218 -10.26 22.29 6.58
C GLN A 218 -11.33 23.30 7.04
N GLU A 219 -11.21 24.54 6.61
CA GLU A 219 -12.13 25.63 6.97
C GLU A 219 -13.42 25.59 6.16
N GLU A 220 -13.36 25.07 4.95
CA GLU A 220 -14.53 24.77 4.12
C GLU A 220 -15.26 23.52 4.65
N LYS A 221 -15.78 23.62 5.87
CA LYS A 221 -16.74 22.63 6.36
C LYS A 221 -18.05 22.86 5.64
N ILE A 222 -18.37 21.96 4.71
CA ILE A 222 -19.70 21.78 4.16
C ILE A 222 -20.64 21.26 5.25
#